data_a31774fa68b6778932506aa38d211644
#
_entry.id   a31774fa68b6778932506aa38d211644
#
_cell.length_a   1.000
_cell.length_b   1.000
_cell.length_c   1.000
_cell.angle_alpha   90.00
_cell.angle_beta   90.00
_cell.angle_gamma   90.00
#
_symmetry.space_group_name_H-M   'P 1'
#
loop_
_entity.id
_entity.type
_entity.pdbx_description
1 polymer ?
#
loop_
_entity_poly.entity_id
_entity_poly.type
_entity_poly.pdbx_seq_one_letter_code
_entity_poly.pdbx_strand_id
1 'polypeptide(L)'
;MCIRDRLETVVVCPSNPFLSIDPILAVKGVREKLKSSKARVIAVSPIVGGDAVKGPTANNLRDLGFSVSAYAIAKYYSDFIDGFMLDKGDENEISRIESLGMQVGLADTVMTDLQSKIKLAEDVLRFSKTL
;
A
#
# COMPACT_ATOMS: atom_id res chain seq x y z
N MET A 1 -22.91 14.67 -11.61
CA MET A 1 -22.10 13.46 -11.34
C MET A 1 -20.87 13.86 -10.54
N CYS A 2 -20.66 13.27 -9.38
CA CYS A 2 -19.50 13.51 -8.54
C CYS A 2 -18.28 12.79 -9.11
N ILE A 3 -17.08 13.39 -9.05
CA ILE A 3 -15.83 12.73 -9.47
C ILE A 3 -15.63 11.39 -8.76
N ARG A 4 -16.03 11.31 -7.48
CA ARG A 4 -15.95 10.06 -6.69
C ARG A 4 -16.70 8.89 -7.30
N ASP A 5 -17.78 9.14 -8.00
CA ASP A 5 -18.62 8.09 -8.60
C ASP A 5 -17.95 7.46 -9.82
N ARG A 6 -16.86 8.05 -10.29
CA ARG A 6 -16.07 7.60 -11.45
C ARG A 6 -14.70 7.06 -11.07
N LEU A 7 -14.37 7.01 -9.79
CA LEU A 7 -13.10 6.44 -9.36
C LEU A 7 -13.08 4.93 -9.61
N GLU A 8 -12.08 4.47 -10.31
CA GLU A 8 -11.85 3.06 -10.57
C GLU A 8 -10.83 2.46 -9.61
N THR A 9 -9.84 3.28 -9.22
CA THR A 9 -8.74 2.85 -8.37
C THR A 9 -8.31 3.96 -7.42
N VAL A 10 -8.07 3.59 -6.18
CA VAL A 10 -7.43 4.45 -5.16
C VAL A 10 -6.09 3.82 -4.81
N VAL A 11 -5.04 4.62 -4.85
CA VAL A 11 -3.68 4.15 -4.52
C VAL A 11 -3.20 4.82 -3.24
N VAL A 12 -2.86 4.00 -2.25
CA VAL A 12 -2.13 4.45 -1.06
C VAL A 12 -0.65 4.39 -1.40
N CYS A 13 -0.04 5.55 -1.54
CA CYS A 13 1.37 5.66 -1.93
C CYS A 13 2.31 5.07 -0.88
N PRO A 14 3.55 4.69 -1.26
CA PRO A 14 4.52 4.10 -0.34
C PRO A 14 5.08 5.15 0.62
N SER A 15 4.32 5.47 1.63
CA SER A 15 4.63 6.47 2.65
C SER A 15 4.52 5.86 4.04
N ASN A 16 5.01 6.60 5.04
CA ASN A 16 4.90 6.21 6.44
C ASN A 16 3.42 6.08 6.83
N PRO A 17 2.96 4.89 7.25
CA PRO A 17 1.55 4.68 7.57
C PRO A 17 1.07 5.54 8.75
N PHE A 18 1.93 5.82 9.69
CA PHE A 18 1.57 6.53 10.92
C PHE A 18 1.63 8.06 10.76
N LEU A 19 2.65 8.56 10.07
CA LEU A 19 2.89 10.00 9.94
C LEU A 19 2.22 10.61 8.72
N SER A 20 2.01 9.83 7.65
CA SER A 20 1.51 10.34 6.37
C SER A 20 0.11 9.85 6.04
N ILE A 21 -0.17 8.57 6.22
CA ILE A 21 -1.44 7.96 5.80
C ILE A 21 -2.50 8.07 6.89
N ASP A 22 -2.18 7.76 8.15
CA ASP A 22 -3.13 7.85 9.25
C ASP A 22 -3.80 9.22 9.40
N PRO A 23 -3.09 10.35 9.26
CA PRO A 23 -3.74 11.66 9.30
C PRO A 23 -4.83 11.85 8.25
N ILE A 24 -4.65 11.26 7.07
CA ILE A 24 -5.66 11.28 6.00
C ILE A 24 -6.85 10.41 6.38
N LEU A 25 -6.58 9.20 6.87
CA LEU A 25 -7.63 8.25 7.28
C LEU A 25 -8.41 8.74 8.51
N ALA A 26 -7.80 9.57 9.34
CA ALA A 26 -8.43 10.17 10.52
C ALA A 26 -9.45 11.26 10.16
N VAL A 27 -9.42 11.80 8.95
CA VAL A 27 -10.45 12.74 8.50
C VAL A 27 -11.78 12.01 8.48
N LYS A 28 -12.79 12.62 9.12
CA LYS A 28 -14.11 12.02 9.30
C LYS A 28 -14.70 11.51 7.99
N GLY A 29 -15.05 10.24 7.96
CA GLY A 29 -15.71 9.60 6.82
C GLY A 29 -14.78 9.06 5.74
N VAL A 30 -13.45 9.34 5.78
CA VAL A 30 -12.53 8.88 4.73
C VAL A 30 -12.40 7.37 4.74
N ARG A 31 -12.09 6.78 5.90
CA ARG A 31 -11.91 5.32 6.02
C ARG A 31 -13.20 4.56 5.63
N GLU A 32 -14.34 5.02 6.09
CA GLU A 32 -15.64 4.41 5.76
C GLU A 32 -15.94 4.49 4.27
N LYS A 33 -15.62 5.61 3.63
CA LYS A 33 -15.78 5.78 2.18
C LYS A 33 -14.87 4.87 1.39
N LEU A 34 -13.64 4.65 1.84
CA LEU A 34 -12.74 3.69 1.19
C LEU A 34 -13.29 2.28 1.28
N LYS A 35 -13.79 1.87 2.45
CA LYS A 35 -14.39 0.53 2.65
C LYS A 35 -15.64 0.30 1.81
N SER A 36 -16.46 1.32 1.65
CA SER A 36 -17.75 1.23 0.92
C SER A 36 -17.62 1.56 -0.57
N SER A 37 -16.47 2.04 -1.02
CA SER A 37 -16.25 2.41 -2.40
C SER A 37 -16.26 1.17 -3.31
N LYS A 38 -16.77 1.33 -4.53
CA LYS A 38 -16.63 0.33 -5.60
C LYS A 38 -15.25 0.38 -6.25
N ALA A 39 -14.49 1.45 -6.04
CA ALA A 39 -13.13 1.57 -6.52
C ALA A 39 -12.24 0.52 -5.83
N ARG A 40 -11.28 0.00 -6.56
CA ARG A 40 -10.26 -0.90 -6.01
C ARG A 40 -9.26 -0.08 -5.21
N VAL A 41 -8.97 -0.48 -3.99
CA VAL A 41 -8.00 0.21 -3.14
C VAL A 41 -6.73 -0.62 -3.05
N ILE A 42 -5.64 -0.06 -3.53
CA ILE A 42 -4.32 -0.72 -3.56
C ILE A 42 -3.35 0.09 -2.71
N ALA A 43 -2.62 -0.56 -1.83
CA ALA A 43 -1.50 0.07 -1.13
C ALA A 43 -0.17 -0.42 -1.71
N VAL A 44 0.79 0.49 -1.82
CA VAL A 44 2.16 0.17 -2.23
C VAL A 44 3.03 0.15 -0.98
N SER A 45 3.82 -0.91 -0.82
CA SER A 45 4.67 -1.08 0.35
C SER A 45 5.78 -0.02 0.41
N PRO A 46 5.99 0.62 1.56
CA PRO A 46 7.16 1.45 1.80
C PRO A 46 8.38 0.64 2.26
N ILE A 47 8.24 -0.67 2.40
CA ILE A 47 9.31 -1.58 2.84
C ILE A 47 9.95 -2.23 1.62
N VAL A 48 11.28 -2.34 1.64
CA VAL A 48 12.07 -3.00 0.60
C VAL A 48 13.13 -3.87 1.28
N GLY A 49 13.09 -5.18 1.00
CA GLY A 49 14.03 -6.12 1.60
C GLY A 49 13.97 -6.19 3.13
N GLY A 50 12.79 -5.96 3.68
CA GLY A 50 12.58 -5.97 5.12
C GLY A 50 12.99 -4.69 5.85
N ASP A 51 13.22 -3.59 5.13
CA ASP A 51 13.58 -2.30 5.73
C ASP A 51 12.89 -1.13 5.01
N ALA A 52 12.84 0.02 5.64
CA ALA A 52 12.31 1.23 5.02
C ALA A 52 13.37 1.89 4.14
N VAL A 53 12.96 2.32 2.94
CA VAL A 53 13.87 2.99 1.99
C VAL A 53 14.29 4.36 2.49
N LYS A 54 13.35 5.11 3.09
CA LYS A 54 13.57 6.47 3.59
C LYS A 54 12.72 6.75 4.82
N GLY A 55 13.21 7.66 5.64
CA GLY A 55 12.47 8.21 6.76
C GLY A 55 12.36 7.26 7.96
N PRO A 56 11.52 7.61 8.93
CA PRO A 56 11.45 6.91 10.21
C PRO A 56 10.50 5.71 10.24
N THR A 57 10.01 5.21 9.11
CA THR A 57 9.00 4.14 9.07
C THR A 57 9.44 2.89 9.84
N ALA A 58 10.67 2.44 9.63
CA ALA A 58 11.19 1.27 10.32
C ALA A 58 11.23 1.49 11.84
N ASN A 59 11.70 2.66 12.27
CA ASN A 59 11.75 3.02 13.68
C ASN A 59 10.35 3.12 14.29
N ASN A 60 9.42 3.76 13.59
CA ASN A 60 8.03 3.86 14.05
C ASN A 60 7.39 2.47 14.21
N LEU A 61 7.64 1.55 13.28
CA LEU A 61 7.16 0.17 13.41
C LEU A 61 7.71 -0.50 14.67
N ARG A 62 9.02 -0.39 14.90
CA ARG A 62 9.65 -0.97 16.10
C ARG A 62 9.10 -0.36 17.38
N ASP A 63 9.01 0.95 17.43
CA ASP A 63 8.54 1.69 18.62
C ASP A 63 7.10 1.35 18.97
N LEU A 64 6.27 1.04 17.99
CA LEU A 64 4.87 0.62 18.17
C LEU A 64 4.71 -0.89 18.35
N GLY A 65 5.80 -1.64 18.40
CA GLY A 65 5.75 -3.10 18.62
C GLY A 65 5.45 -3.92 17.37
N PHE A 66 5.53 -3.33 16.18
CA PHE A 66 5.37 -4.05 14.92
C PHE A 66 6.70 -4.56 14.40
N SER A 67 6.67 -5.67 13.65
CA SER A 67 7.83 -6.10 12.87
C SER A 67 8.11 -5.13 11.74
N VAL A 68 9.38 -4.94 11.37
CA VAL A 68 9.75 -4.16 10.19
C VAL A 68 9.61 -5.08 8.97
N SER A 69 8.42 -5.10 8.38
CA SER A 69 8.11 -6.01 7.29
C SER A 69 6.98 -5.45 6.43
N ALA A 70 6.95 -5.86 5.18
CA ALA A 70 5.84 -5.53 4.28
C ALA A 70 4.52 -6.13 4.81
N TYR A 71 4.58 -7.32 5.42
CA TYR A 71 3.42 -7.93 6.07
C TYR A 71 2.80 -7.03 7.14
N ALA A 72 3.60 -6.40 7.99
CA ALA A 72 3.07 -5.50 9.03
C ALA A 72 2.30 -4.33 8.43
N ILE A 73 2.79 -3.76 7.32
CA ILE A 73 2.10 -2.69 6.60
C ILE A 73 0.78 -3.19 6.01
N ALA A 74 0.82 -4.34 5.32
CA ALA A 74 -0.37 -4.93 4.72
C ALA A 74 -1.44 -5.23 5.78
N LYS A 75 -1.04 -5.80 6.90
CA LYS A 75 -1.94 -6.07 8.03
C LYS A 75 -2.55 -4.79 8.60
N TYR A 76 -1.76 -3.74 8.70
CA TYR A 76 -2.22 -2.43 9.21
C TYR A 76 -3.32 -1.83 8.34
N TYR A 77 -3.27 -2.08 7.01
CA TYR A 77 -4.25 -1.58 6.04
C TYR A 77 -5.33 -2.60 5.68
N SER A 78 -5.30 -3.80 6.24
CA SER A 78 -6.11 -4.94 5.76
C SER A 78 -7.62 -4.71 5.77
N ASP A 79 -8.11 -3.78 6.58
CA ASP A 79 -9.55 -3.52 6.70
C ASP A 79 -10.14 -2.69 5.56
N PHE A 80 -9.32 -2.03 4.74
CA PHE A 80 -9.83 -1.18 3.66
C PHE A 80 -9.14 -1.36 2.30
N ILE A 81 -8.08 -2.14 2.19
CA ILE A 81 -7.40 -2.38 0.89
C ILE A 81 -7.84 -3.69 0.27
N ASP A 82 -7.88 -3.72 -1.07
CA ASP A 82 -8.20 -4.90 -1.88
C ASP A 82 -6.95 -5.61 -2.38
N GLY A 83 -5.88 -4.84 -2.58
CA GLY A 83 -4.60 -5.35 -3.08
C GLY A 83 -3.41 -4.65 -2.45
N PHE A 84 -2.29 -5.35 -2.43
CA PHE A 84 -1.03 -4.84 -1.88
C PHE A 84 0.09 -5.06 -2.88
N MET A 85 0.75 -3.97 -3.26
CA MET A 85 1.91 -4.00 -4.16
C MET A 85 3.18 -4.07 -3.33
N LEU A 86 3.91 -5.15 -3.51
CA LEU A 86 5.09 -5.52 -2.73
C LEU A 86 6.33 -5.30 -3.59
N ASP A 87 7.43 -4.88 -2.98
CA ASP A 87 8.70 -4.85 -3.68
C ASP A 87 9.20 -6.27 -3.96
N LYS A 88 9.87 -6.46 -5.08
CA LYS A 88 10.43 -7.77 -5.46
C LYS A 88 11.39 -8.33 -4.40
N GLY A 89 12.04 -7.48 -3.62
CA GLY A 89 12.90 -7.87 -2.52
C GLY A 89 12.18 -8.55 -1.35
N ASP A 90 10.86 -8.44 -1.29
CA ASP A 90 10.03 -9.04 -0.22
C ASP A 90 9.11 -10.15 -0.74
N GLU A 91 9.44 -10.75 -1.88
CA GLU A 91 8.67 -11.82 -2.52
C GLU A 91 8.33 -12.98 -1.55
N ASN A 92 9.20 -13.24 -0.60
CA ASN A 92 8.99 -14.29 0.41
C ASN A 92 7.79 -14.03 1.34
N GLU A 93 7.23 -12.83 1.36
CA GLU A 93 6.09 -12.50 2.19
C GLU A 93 4.73 -12.65 1.48
N ILE A 94 4.71 -12.97 0.18
CA ILE A 94 3.48 -13.05 -0.62
C ILE A 94 2.42 -13.93 0.05
N SER A 95 2.73 -15.19 0.33
CA SER A 95 1.75 -16.13 0.89
C SER A 95 1.20 -15.67 2.23
N ARG A 96 2.05 -15.07 3.04
CA ARG A 96 1.68 -14.55 4.36
C ARG A 96 0.71 -13.37 4.24
N ILE A 97 0.95 -12.49 3.26
CA ILE A 97 0.09 -11.33 3.00
C ILE A 97 -1.24 -11.78 2.37
N GLU A 98 -1.20 -12.73 1.43
CA GLU A 98 -2.42 -13.28 0.83
C GLU A 98 -3.34 -13.93 1.87
N SER A 99 -2.77 -14.47 2.94
CA SER A 99 -3.56 -15.04 4.04
C SER A 99 -4.41 -14.01 4.78
N LEU A 100 -4.15 -12.71 4.58
CA LEU A 100 -4.97 -11.62 5.11
C LEU A 100 -6.25 -11.37 4.28
N GLY A 101 -6.41 -12.05 3.15
CA GLY A 101 -7.59 -11.94 2.29
C GLY A 101 -7.47 -10.92 1.15
N MET A 102 -6.27 -10.43 0.86
CA MET A 102 -6.02 -9.50 -0.25
C MET A 102 -5.17 -10.14 -1.34
N GLN A 103 -5.22 -9.58 -2.53
CA GLN A 103 -4.33 -9.97 -3.62
C GLN A 103 -3.00 -9.23 -3.50
N VAL A 104 -1.93 -9.87 -3.96
CA VAL A 104 -0.56 -9.32 -3.89
C VAL A 104 0.02 -9.22 -5.30
N GLY A 105 0.61 -8.07 -5.62
CA GLY A 105 1.39 -7.85 -6.82
C GLY A 105 2.84 -7.56 -6.47
N LEU A 106 3.75 -7.84 -7.40
CA LEU A 106 5.18 -7.53 -7.27
C LEU A 106 5.59 -6.45 -8.26
N ALA A 107 6.42 -5.53 -7.81
CA ALA A 107 7.03 -4.50 -8.65
C ALA A 107 8.35 -4.03 -8.06
N ASP A 108 9.10 -3.26 -8.84
CA ASP A 108 10.22 -2.47 -8.31
C ASP A 108 9.64 -1.20 -7.71
N THR A 109 9.58 -1.13 -6.38
CA THR A 109 8.91 -0.01 -5.69
C THR A 109 9.82 1.17 -5.38
N VAL A 110 11.13 1.03 -5.58
CA VAL A 110 12.09 2.10 -5.35
C VAL A 110 12.08 3.08 -6.53
N MET A 111 11.69 4.32 -6.25
CA MET A 111 11.60 5.38 -7.26
C MET A 111 12.85 6.26 -7.20
N THR A 112 13.80 6.02 -8.10
CA THR A 112 15.08 6.75 -8.17
C THR A 112 15.08 7.89 -9.19
N ASP A 113 14.22 7.79 -10.21
CA ASP A 113 14.12 8.75 -11.31
C ASP A 113 12.69 8.79 -11.87
N LEU A 114 12.47 9.61 -12.89
CA LEU A 114 11.15 9.72 -13.51
C LEU A 114 10.69 8.40 -14.14
N GLN A 115 11.59 7.65 -14.77
CA GLN A 115 11.24 6.40 -15.44
C GLN A 115 10.79 5.34 -14.44
N SER A 116 11.45 5.22 -13.29
CA SER A 116 11.04 4.29 -12.25
C SER A 116 9.68 4.66 -11.63
N LYS A 117 9.38 5.95 -11.50
CA LYS A 117 8.07 6.43 -11.04
C LYS A 117 6.97 6.07 -12.03
N ILE A 118 7.20 6.30 -13.33
CA ILE A 118 6.25 5.96 -14.40
C ILE A 118 6.01 4.46 -14.41
N LYS A 119 7.07 3.66 -14.38
CA LYS A 119 6.97 2.20 -14.40
C LYS A 119 6.18 1.68 -13.22
N LEU A 120 6.43 2.16 -12.02
CA LEU A 120 5.68 1.74 -10.84
C LEU A 120 4.20 2.10 -10.96
N ALA A 121 3.88 3.30 -11.44
CA ALA A 121 2.50 3.71 -11.66
C ALA A 121 1.79 2.80 -12.68
N GLU A 122 2.46 2.46 -13.77
CA GLU A 122 1.93 1.52 -14.77
C GLU A 122 1.71 0.12 -14.19
N ASP A 123 2.64 -0.37 -13.40
CA ASP A 123 2.54 -1.69 -12.74
C ASP A 123 1.36 -1.72 -11.77
N VAL A 124 1.16 -0.66 -10.98
CA VAL A 124 0.03 -0.54 -10.06
C VAL A 124 -1.30 -0.51 -10.81
N LEU A 125 -1.41 0.29 -11.88
CA LEU A 125 -2.62 0.36 -12.69
C LEU A 125 -2.93 -0.95 -13.38
N ARG A 126 -1.92 -1.65 -13.87
CA ARG A 126 -2.10 -2.99 -14.46
C ARG A 126 -2.59 -3.99 -13.42
N PHE A 127 -1.99 -3.96 -12.23
CA PHE A 127 -2.41 -4.80 -11.11
C PHE A 127 -3.86 -4.52 -10.71
N SER A 128 -4.29 -3.27 -10.71
CA SER A 128 -5.66 -2.90 -10.36
C SER A 128 -6.71 -3.58 -11.24
N LYS A 129 -6.37 -3.85 -12.48
CA LYS A 129 -7.27 -4.51 -13.44
C LYS A 129 -7.45 -6.00 -13.17
N THR A 130 -6.60 -6.59 -12.35
CA THR A 130 -6.68 -8.01 -11.97
C THR A 130 -7.52 -8.26 -10.72
N LEU A 131 -7.87 -7.21 -9.99
CA LEU A 131 -8.62 -7.29 -8.73
C LEU A 131 -10.12 -7.48 -8.92
#